data_ed9bc26e5f3afec25a89530560046389
#
_entry.id   ed9bc26e5f3afec25a89530560046389
#
_cell.length_a   1.000
_cell.length_b   1.000
_cell.length_c   1.000
_cell.angle_alpha   90.00
_cell.angle_beta   90.00
_cell.angle_gamma   90.00
#
_symmetry.space_group_name_H-M   'P 1'
#
loop_
_entity.id
_entity.type
_entity.pdbx_description
1 polymer ?
#
loop_
_entity_poly.entity_id
_entity_poly.type
_entity_poly.pdbx_seq_one_letter_code
_entity_poly.pdbx_strand_id
1 'polypeptide(L)'
;MKAKDLAKKLGVSPATISLVLNNKPGVSQSLRHSLIEQIKDLGYGDMLAGGSHVSTPTANHGQARASIAYLIYTSCDESNDRFAFYPAVLEGAEMEARDSNYNLVVLHMGFSGNANLRQLLDNSGDVMGAIVQANNLDDAILQDVRSLDIPCVFVDSYRPDIRTSSVCVNNEQGIFSVVKYLKEKGHRDIGYVYSGWDHDSQLERRRCFHQALREFGLEDRREYYFKAGPTEDYFGLEPLEEALKKVEHMPTALVGENDRQAWRAVKVLQRLGLKVPDDVSVVGFDNRSICTMIEPNLTSVKNYRHLMGRECVMLLENLRRMKKLGIGDPCVKFELPTELVERDSVRDLTKTAE
;
A
#
# COMPACT_ATOMS: atom_id res chain seq x y z
N MET A 1 -20.26 18.54 -20.08
CA MET A 1 -20.03 20.00 -19.94
C MET A 1 -18.80 20.37 -20.78
N LYS A 2 -18.74 21.56 -21.38
CA LYS A 2 -17.56 21.98 -22.16
C LYS A 2 -16.53 22.64 -21.23
N ALA A 3 -15.24 22.58 -21.56
CA ALA A 3 -14.18 23.21 -20.76
C ALA A 3 -14.43 24.70 -20.46
N LYS A 4 -15.13 25.39 -21.34
CA LYS A 4 -15.52 26.80 -21.17
C LYS A 4 -16.52 27.02 -20.01
N ASP A 5 -17.42 26.05 -19.80
CA ASP A 5 -18.43 26.11 -18.72
C ASP A 5 -17.77 25.80 -17.36
N LEU A 6 -16.78 24.88 -17.36
CA LEU A 6 -15.99 24.56 -16.19
C LEU A 6 -15.12 25.75 -15.75
N ALA A 7 -14.49 26.44 -16.71
CA ALA A 7 -13.73 27.67 -16.46
C ALA A 7 -14.55 28.74 -15.78
N LYS A 8 -15.82 28.94 -16.22
CA LYS A 8 -16.75 29.89 -15.62
C LYS A 8 -17.14 29.50 -14.19
N LYS A 9 -17.35 28.20 -13.91
CA LYS A 9 -17.65 27.69 -12.55
C LYS A 9 -16.49 27.86 -11.57
N LEU A 10 -15.26 27.68 -12.05
CA LEU A 10 -14.05 27.75 -11.23
C LEU A 10 -13.42 29.14 -11.17
N GLY A 11 -14.01 30.13 -11.81
CA GLY A 11 -13.53 31.52 -11.78
C GLY A 11 -12.18 31.75 -12.47
N VAL A 12 -11.80 30.90 -13.44
CA VAL A 12 -10.54 30.99 -14.16
C VAL A 12 -10.73 31.12 -15.66
N SER A 13 -9.68 31.48 -16.39
CA SER A 13 -9.77 31.58 -17.85
C SER A 13 -9.94 30.21 -18.51
N PRO A 14 -10.65 30.13 -19.66
CA PRO A 14 -10.71 28.89 -20.45
C PRO A 14 -9.33 28.36 -20.85
N ALA A 15 -8.35 29.26 -21.07
CA ALA A 15 -6.97 28.89 -21.34
C ALA A 15 -6.32 28.19 -20.14
N THR A 16 -6.52 28.72 -18.92
CA THR A 16 -6.02 28.10 -17.67
C THR A 16 -6.59 26.70 -17.49
N ILE A 17 -7.90 26.50 -17.67
CA ILE A 17 -8.52 25.19 -17.61
C ILE A 17 -7.95 24.25 -18.68
N SER A 18 -7.76 24.72 -19.90
CA SER A 18 -7.16 23.91 -20.97
C SER A 18 -5.73 23.47 -20.64
N LEU A 19 -4.91 24.33 -20.01
CA LEU A 19 -3.56 23.99 -19.57
C LEU A 19 -3.57 22.97 -18.43
N VAL A 20 -4.52 23.05 -17.50
CA VAL A 20 -4.69 22.10 -16.39
C VAL A 20 -5.17 20.74 -16.90
N LEU A 21 -6.24 20.73 -17.72
CA LEU A 21 -6.83 19.51 -18.28
C LEU A 21 -5.85 18.74 -19.18
N ASN A 22 -4.99 19.45 -19.92
CA ASN A 22 -4.00 18.82 -20.83
C ASN A 22 -2.60 18.72 -20.24
N ASN A 23 -2.45 18.93 -18.94
CA ASN A 23 -1.19 18.91 -18.20
C ASN A 23 -0.05 19.72 -18.84
N LYS A 24 -0.37 20.87 -19.48
CA LYS A 24 0.60 21.72 -20.18
C LYS A 24 1.25 22.73 -19.21
N PRO A 25 2.52 23.13 -19.41
CA PRO A 25 3.16 24.19 -18.62
C PRO A 25 2.42 25.54 -18.81
N GLY A 26 2.57 26.46 -17.83
CA GLY A 26 1.95 27.79 -17.86
C GLY A 26 0.98 28.05 -16.70
N VAL A 27 0.85 27.11 -15.77
CA VAL A 27 0.08 27.27 -14.52
C VAL A 27 1.00 26.85 -13.35
N SER A 28 1.01 27.64 -12.26
CA SER A 28 1.78 27.27 -11.06
C SER A 28 1.34 25.93 -10.49
N GLN A 29 2.23 25.18 -9.86
CA GLN A 29 1.92 23.86 -9.29
C GLN A 29 0.82 23.94 -8.23
N SER A 30 0.82 24.96 -7.38
CA SER A 30 -0.19 25.17 -6.35
C SER A 30 -1.59 25.43 -6.94
N LEU A 31 -1.68 26.30 -7.96
CA LEU A 31 -2.94 26.58 -8.64
C LEU A 31 -3.43 25.36 -9.42
N ARG A 32 -2.52 24.63 -10.06
CA ARG A 32 -2.85 23.38 -10.77
C ARG A 32 -3.44 22.35 -9.82
N HIS A 33 -2.81 22.13 -8.67
CA HIS A 33 -3.29 21.18 -7.67
C HIS A 33 -4.69 21.55 -7.15
N SER A 34 -4.88 22.82 -6.77
CA SER A 34 -6.17 23.33 -6.31
C SER A 34 -7.28 23.18 -7.36
N LEU A 35 -6.99 23.46 -8.63
CA LEU A 35 -7.99 23.33 -9.71
C LEU A 35 -8.32 21.86 -10.00
N ILE A 36 -7.34 20.95 -9.92
CA ILE A 36 -7.56 19.50 -10.07
C ILE A 36 -8.51 19.00 -8.99
N GLU A 37 -8.30 19.38 -7.74
CA GLU A 37 -9.17 19.00 -6.62
C GLU A 37 -10.60 19.50 -6.83
N GLN A 38 -10.76 20.78 -7.14
CA GLN A 38 -12.09 21.38 -7.39
C GLN A 38 -12.81 20.75 -8.60
N ILE A 39 -12.09 20.35 -9.63
CA ILE A 39 -12.66 19.65 -10.80
C ILE A 39 -13.15 18.25 -10.41
N LYS A 40 -12.42 17.54 -9.56
CA LYS A 40 -12.84 16.25 -9.00
C LYS A 40 -14.07 16.38 -8.12
N ASP A 41 -14.08 17.35 -7.21
CA ASP A 41 -15.19 17.62 -6.30
C ASP A 41 -16.50 17.96 -7.03
N LEU A 42 -16.39 18.62 -8.18
CA LEU A 42 -17.52 18.91 -9.06
C LEU A 42 -17.98 17.70 -9.90
N GLY A 43 -17.33 16.52 -9.74
CA GLY A 43 -17.67 15.29 -10.45
C GLY A 43 -17.17 15.24 -11.91
N TYR A 44 -16.17 16.07 -12.26
CA TYR A 44 -15.61 16.12 -13.62
C TYR A 44 -14.17 15.60 -13.68
N GLY A 45 -13.80 14.69 -12.77
CA GLY A 45 -12.50 14.04 -12.73
C GLY A 45 -12.07 13.43 -14.07
N ASP A 46 -13.03 12.87 -14.81
CA ASP A 46 -12.80 12.27 -16.14
C ASP A 46 -12.29 13.26 -17.19
N MET A 47 -12.42 14.57 -16.94
CA MET A 47 -11.89 15.62 -17.82
C MET A 47 -10.42 15.96 -17.53
N LEU A 48 -9.88 15.54 -16.38
CA LEU A 48 -8.50 15.81 -15.94
C LEU A 48 -7.47 14.85 -16.54
N ALA A 49 -7.85 13.64 -16.84
CA ALA A 49 -7.14 12.81 -17.78
C ALA A 49 -7.28 13.54 -19.10
N GLY A 50 -6.23 14.10 -19.62
CA GLY A 50 -6.21 14.54 -21.02
C GLY A 50 -6.88 13.46 -21.82
N GLY A 51 -8.12 13.70 -22.24
CA GLY A 51 -9.13 12.69 -22.48
C GLY A 51 -8.51 11.35 -22.83
N SER A 52 -8.83 10.30 -22.09
CA SER A 52 -9.01 9.05 -22.75
C SER A 52 -10.03 9.30 -23.85
N HIS A 53 -9.59 9.95 -24.94
CA HIS A 53 -10.04 9.48 -26.21
C HIS A 53 -9.71 7.98 -26.12
N VAL A 54 -10.72 7.17 -25.89
CA VAL A 54 -10.85 5.97 -26.65
C VAL A 54 -10.70 6.48 -28.08
N SER A 55 -9.47 6.74 -28.49
CA SER A 55 -9.07 6.63 -29.85
C SER A 55 -9.39 5.17 -30.13
N THR A 56 -10.56 4.98 -30.75
CA THR A 56 -10.75 3.81 -31.60
C THR A 56 -9.40 3.65 -32.26
N PRO A 57 -8.66 2.53 -32.00
CA PRO A 57 -7.40 2.34 -32.67
C PRO A 57 -7.73 2.45 -34.13
N THR A 58 -7.32 3.53 -34.78
CA THR A 58 -7.10 3.47 -36.23
C THR A 58 -6.18 2.29 -36.38
N ALA A 59 -6.69 1.23 -36.96
CA ALA A 59 -6.01 -0.04 -37.15
C ALA A 59 -4.73 0.22 -37.93
N ASN A 60 -3.67 0.58 -37.22
CA ASN A 60 -2.32 0.28 -37.60
C ASN A 60 -2.20 -1.23 -37.33
N HIS A 61 -2.30 -2.03 -38.38
CA HIS A 61 -1.92 -3.43 -38.42
C HIS A 61 -0.40 -3.54 -38.16
N GLY A 62 0.00 -3.35 -36.90
CA GLY A 62 1.37 -3.51 -36.41
C GLY A 62 1.30 -4.23 -35.07
N GLN A 63 1.83 -5.44 -35.03
CA GLN A 63 2.10 -6.35 -33.91
C GLN A 63 1.22 -6.15 -32.67
N ALA A 64 0.36 -7.13 -32.35
CA ALA A 64 -0.40 -7.17 -31.13
C ALA A 64 0.58 -6.96 -29.95
N ARG A 65 0.31 -5.96 -29.09
CA ARG A 65 1.12 -5.70 -27.90
C ARG A 65 1.03 -6.90 -26.99
N ALA A 66 2.17 -7.38 -26.50
CA ALA A 66 2.17 -8.38 -25.45
C ALA A 66 1.47 -7.84 -24.19
N SER A 67 0.87 -8.73 -23.42
CA SER A 67 0.12 -8.38 -22.22
C SER A 67 0.88 -8.82 -20.97
N ILE A 68 0.66 -8.11 -19.86
CA ILE A 68 1.03 -8.52 -18.50
C ILE A 68 -0.27 -8.83 -17.77
N ALA A 69 -0.36 -10.00 -17.14
CA ALA A 69 -1.48 -10.35 -16.28
C ALA A 69 -1.27 -9.80 -14.87
N TYR A 70 -2.28 -9.15 -14.30
CA TYR A 70 -2.31 -8.76 -12.90
C TYR A 70 -3.37 -9.61 -12.19
N LEU A 71 -2.91 -10.61 -11.44
CA LEU A 71 -3.74 -11.62 -10.78
C LEU A 71 -4.03 -11.19 -9.34
N ILE A 72 -5.30 -11.06 -8.98
CA ILE A 72 -5.73 -10.62 -7.65
C ILE A 72 -6.35 -11.78 -6.90
N TYR A 73 -5.63 -12.32 -5.92
CA TYR A 73 -6.07 -13.36 -4.99
C TYR A 73 -6.40 -12.73 -3.63
N THR A 74 -7.46 -11.93 -3.59
CA THR A 74 -7.91 -11.28 -2.36
C THR A 74 -9.37 -11.55 -2.12
N SER A 75 -9.81 -11.48 -0.85
CA SER A 75 -11.22 -11.53 -0.51
C SER A 75 -11.97 -10.30 -1.03
N CYS A 76 -13.25 -10.49 -1.36
CA CYS A 76 -14.14 -9.39 -1.70
C CYS A 76 -14.26 -8.33 -0.58
N ASP A 77 -13.97 -8.69 0.68
CA ASP A 77 -14.05 -7.76 1.81
C ASP A 77 -12.95 -6.69 1.80
N GLU A 78 -11.77 -7.00 1.25
CA GLU A 78 -10.70 -6.01 1.08
C GLU A 78 -10.93 -5.05 -0.09
N SER A 79 -11.76 -5.43 -1.07
CA SER A 79 -12.08 -4.58 -2.22
C SER A 79 -12.91 -3.35 -1.85
N ASN A 80 -13.58 -3.36 -0.69
CA ASN A 80 -14.37 -2.24 -0.18
C ASN A 80 -13.58 -1.26 0.69
N ASP A 81 -12.29 -1.52 0.96
CA ASP A 81 -11.45 -0.60 1.72
C ASP A 81 -11.08 0.63 0.86
N ARG A 82 -11.77 1.75 1.07
CA ARG A 82 -11.47 3.05 0.43
C ARG A 82 -10.04 3.52 0.68
N PHE A 83 -9.38 2.96 1.67
CA PHE A 83 -7.99 3.23 2.05
C PHE A 83 -7.07 2.07 1.66
N ALA A 84 -7.49 1.21 0.72
CA ALA A 84 -6.77 0.01 0.36
C ALA A 84 -5.33 0.31 -0.12
N PHE A 85 -4.44 -0.61 0.21
CA PHE A 85 -3.03 -0.55 -0.15
C PHE A 85 -2.82 -0.74 -1.66
N TYR A 86 -3.46 -1.73 -2.22
CA TYR A 86 -3.21 -2.24 -3.56
C TYR A 86 -3.67 -1.39 -4.75
N PRO A 87 -4.71 -0.54 -4.70
CA PRO A 87 -5.08 0.30 -5.84
C PRO A 87 -3.94 1.17 -6.36
N ALA A 88 -3.11 1.73 -5.48
CA ALA A 88 -1.95 2.53 -5.87
C ALA A 88 -0.82 1.67 -6.49
N VAL A 89 -0.72 0.40 -6.09
CA VAL A 89 0.23 -0.55 -6.71
C VAL A 89 -0.23 -0.90 -8.11
N LEU A 90 -1.51 -1.20 -8.29
CA LEU A 90 -2.10 -1.48 -9.59
C LEU A 90 -1.95 -0.30 -10.57
N GLU A 91 -2.21 0.93 -10.08
CA GLU A 91 -2.00 2.16 -10.87
C GLU A 91 -0.54 2.30 -11.30
N GLY A 92 0.42 2.04 -10.41
CA GLY A 92 1.84 2.04 -10.73
C GLY A 92 2.21 1.00 -11.79
N ALA A 93 1.67 -0.21 -11.68
CA ALA A 93 1.88 -1.28 -12.66
C ALA A 93 1.28 -0.92 -14.03
N GLU A 94 0.08 -0.31 -14.05
CA GLU A 94 -0.55 0.16 -15.30
C GLU A 94 0.28 1.26 -15.98
N MET A 95 0.80 2.21 -15.20
CA MET A 95 1.65 3.27 -15.74
C MET A 95 2.90 2.69 -16.41
N GLU A 96 3.63 1.79 -15.73
CA GLU A 96 4.84 1.19 -16.28
C GLU A 96 4.56 0.27 -17.45
N ALA A 97 3.50 -0.55 -17.39
CA ALA A 97 3.11 -1.40 -18.52
C ALA A 97 2.84 -0.56 -19.79
N ARG A 98 2.16 0.57 -19.64
CA ARG A 98 1.90 1.51 -20.73
C ARG A 98 3.17 2.15 -21.28
N ASP A 99 4.06 2.60 -20.37
CA ASP A 99 5.34 3.22 -20.73
C ASP A 99 6.25 2.22 -21.46
N SER A 100 6.21 0.93 -21.06
CA SER A 100 6.93 -0.19 -21.66
C SER A 100 6.20 -0.85 -22.85
N ASN A 101 5.10 -0.26 -23.34
CA ASN A 101 4.30 -0.72 -24.49
C ASN A 101 3.65 -2.10 -24.31
N TYR A 102 3.23 -2.44 -23.08
CA TYR A 102 2.42 -3.62 -22.76
C TYR A 102 0.96 -3.23 -22.50
N ASN A 103 0.06 -4.20 -22.65
CA ASN A 103 -1.29 -4.12 -22.09
C ASN A 103 -1.28 -4.72 -20.68
N LEU A 104 -2.05 -4.16 -19.75
CA LEU A 104 -2.30 -4.78 -18.44
C LEU A 104 -3.68 -5.41 -18.42
N VAL A 105 -3.74 -6.71 -18.13
CA VAL A 105 -4.99 -7.49 -18.01
C VAL A 105 -5.19 -7.85 -16.55
N VAL A 106 -6.24 -7.33 -15.93
CA VAL A 106 -6.53 -7.55 -14.51
C VAL A 106 -7.52 -8.69 -14.36
N LEU A 107 -7.17 -9.71 -13.57
CA LEU A 107 -7.97 -10.90 -13.33
C LEU A 107 -8.18 -11.09 -11.83
N HIS A 108 -9.45 -11.13 -11.40
CA HIS A 108 -9.83 -11.45 -10.03
C HIS A 108 -10.03 -12.95 -9.89
N MET A 109 -9.20 -13.59 -9.07
CA MET A 109 -9.12 -15.05 -8.96
C MET A 109 -9.95 -15.64 -7.82
N GLY A 110 -10.40 -14.84 -6.86
CA GLY A 110 -11.04 -15.34 -5.63
C GLY A 110 -10.07 -16.12 -4.73
N PHE A 111 -10.63 -16.83 -3.72
CA PHE A 111 -9.82 -17.54 -2.70
C PHE A 111 -9.34 -18.93 -3.10
N SER A 112 -10.03 -19.60 -3.98
CA SER A 112 -9.88 -21.05 -4.17
C SER A 112 -9.30 -21.40 -5.52
N GLY A 113 -8.17 -20.82 -5.90
CA GLY A 113 -7.47 -21.17 -7.14
C GLY A 113 -8.42 -21.44 -8.33
N ASN A 114 -8.05 -21.09 -9.50
CA ASN A 114 -8.94 -21.30 -10.64
C ASN A 114 -8.32 -22.36 -11.55
N ALA A 115 -8.89 -23.56 -11.58
CA ALA A 115 -8.44 -24.66 -12.45
C ALA A 115 -8.31 -24.25 -13.95
N ASN A 116 -8.83 -23.06 -14.31
CA ASN A 116 -8.83 -22.53 -15.66
C ASN A 116 -7.96 -21.27 -15.84
N LEU A 117 -7.04 -20.94 -14.90
CA LEU A 117 -6.20 -19.74 -15.03
C LEU A 117 -5.46 -19.70 -16.38
N ARG A 118 -4.88 -20.83 -16.79
CA ARG A 118 -4.19 -20.93 -18.09
C ARG A 118 -5.13 -20.59 -19.25
N GLN A 119 -6.36 -21.11 -19.25
CA GLN A 119 -7.35 -20.81 -20.29
C GLN A 119 -7.77 -19.32 -20.28
N LEU A 120 -7.86 -18.70 -19.10
CA LEU A 120 -8.14 -17.26 -18.98
C LEU A 120 -7.02 -16.43 -19.59
N LEU A 121 -5.76 -16.84 -19.36
CA LEU A 121 -4.59 -16.16 -19.92
C LEU A 121 -4.47 -16.39 -21.45
N ASP A 122 -4.72 -17.60 -21.93
CA ASP A 122 -4.70 -17.92 -23.37
C ASP A 122 -5.72 -17.05 -24.13
N ASN A 123 -6.87 -16.75 -23.53
CA ASN A 123 -7.89 -15.83 -24.07
C ASN A 123 -7.45 -14.35 -24.04
N SER A 124 -6.45 -14.01 -23.25
CA SER A 124 -5.96 -12.63 -23.07
C SER A 124 -4.82 -12.24 -24.04
N GLY A 125 -4.50 -13.13 -24.99
CA GLY A 125 -3.46 -12.93 -26.01
C GLY A 125 -2.07 -13.36 -25.55
N ASP A 126 -1.01 -12.77 -26.13
CA ASP A 126 0.40 -13.06 -25.76
C ASP A 126 0.73 -12.46 -24.40
N VAL A 127 0.61 -13.27 -23.34
CA VAL A 127 0.92 -12.86 -21.95
C VAL A 127 2.39 -13.14 -21.65
N MET A 128 3.16 -12.08 -21.45
CA MET A 128 4.61 -12.16 -21.26
C MET A 128 5.04 -12.52 -19.82
N GLY A 129 4.17 -12.33 -18.85
CA GLY A 129 4.39 -12.57 -17.43
C GLY A 129 3.20 -12.17 -16.57
N ALA A 130 3.23 -12.50 -15.28
CA ALA A 130 2.17 -12.20 -14.35
C ALA A 130 2.66 -11.50 -13.08
N ILE A 131 1.93 -10.47 -12.65
CA ILE A 131 2.05 -9.86 -11.33
C ILE A 131 0.99 -10.51 -10.45
N VAL A 132 1.39 -11.03 -9.29
CA VAL A 132 0.51 -11.79 -8.39
C VAL A 132 0.32 -11.02 -7.10
N GLN A 133 -0.86 -10.51 -6.89
CA GLN A 133 -1.28 -9.88 -5.65
C GLN A 133 -2.00 -10.91 -4.79
N ALA A 134 -1.35 -11.32 -3.71
CA ALA A 134 -1.89 -12.24 -2.73
C ALA A 134 -1.43 -11.83 -1.33
N ASN A 135 -2.31 -11.94 -0.35
CA ASN A 135 -1.96 -11.60 1.03
C ASN A 135 -1.05 -12.63 1.68
N ASN A 136 -1.19 -13.88 1.27
CA ASN A 136 -0.37 -15.01 1.70
C ASN A 136 -0.01 -15.88 0.51
N LEU A 137 1.18 -16.47 0.57
CA LEU A 137 1.62 -17.47 -0.40
C LEU A 137 1.16 -18.86 0.06
N ASP A 138 -0.09 -19.18 -0.20
CA ASP A 138 -0.61 -20.53 0.06
C ASP A 138 -0.32 -21.50 -1.10
N ASP A 139 -0.47 -22.81 -0.82
CA ASP A 139 -0.13 -23.85 -1.78
C ASP A 139 -1.01 -23.80 -3.04
N ALA A 140 -2.27 -23.37 -2.93
CA ALA A 140 -3.18 -23.28 -4.06
C ALA A 140 -2.74 -22.19 -5.04
N ILE A 141 -2.42 -21.00 -4.53
CA ILE A 141 -1.90 -19.89 -5.34
C ILE A 141 -0.56 -20.26 -5.98
N LEU A 142 0.33 -20.91 -5.20
CA LEU A 142 1.62 -21.35 -5.71
C LEU A 142 1.49 -22.41 -6.81
N GLN A 143 0.54 -23.32 -6.68
CA GLN A 143 0.25 -24.33 -7.70
C GLN A 143 -0.28 -23.69 -8.97
N ASP A 144 -1.24 -22.78 -8.86
CA ASP A 144 -1.78 -22.01 -10.00
C ASP A 144 -0.66 -21.29 -10.75
N VAL A 145 0.13 -20.50 -10.02
CA VAL A 145 1.21 -19.68 -10.62
C VAL A 145 2.31 -20.55 -11.27
N ARG A 146 2.70 -21.66 -10.64
CA ARG A 146 3.70 -22.61 -11.19
C ARG A 146 3.22 -23.29 -12.48
N SER A 147 1.90 -23.42 -12.67
CA SER A 147 1.32 -24.03 -13.86
C SER A 147 1.46 -23.15 -15.12
N LEU A 148 1.78 -21.86 -14.96
CA LEU A 148 1.74 -20.88 -16.06
C LEU A 148 2.95 -20.92 -17.00
N ASP A 149 4.08 -21.46 -16.58
CA ASP A 149 5.37 -21.44 -17.35
C ASP A 149 5.78 -20.06 -17.89
N ILE A 150 5.32 -18.99 -17.24
CA ILE A 150 5.70 -17.60 -17.51
C ILE A 150 6.34 -16.99 -16.27
N PRO A 151 7.19 -15.95 -16.41
CA PRO A 151 7.71 -15.22 -15.27
C PRO A 151 6.59 -14.66 -14.38
N CYS A 152 6.70 -14.83 -13.07
CA CYS A 152 5.74 -14.31 -12.10
C CYS A 152 6.46 -13.51 -11.02
N VAL A 153 5.87 -12.36 -10.65
CA VAL A 153 6.36 -11.49 -9.58
C VAL A 153 5.25 -11.27 -8.57
N PHE A 154 5.52 -11.59 -7.31
CA PHE A 154 4.59 -11.40 -6.21
C PHE A 154 4.70 -9.98 -5.65
N VAL A 155 3.56 -9.41 -5.28
CA VAL A 155 3.45 -8.08 -4.69
C VAL A 155 3.31 -8.21 -3.18
N ASP A 156 4.26 -7.61 -2.44
CA ASP A 156 4.27 -7.49 -0.98
C ASP A 156 4.09 -8.82 -0.22
N SER A 157 4.38 -9.94 -0.90
CA SER A 157 4.37 -11.29 -0.33
C SER A 157 5.70 -11.97 -0.59
N TYR A 158 6.34 -12.45 0.48
CA TYR A 158 7.59 -13.18 0.40
C TYR A 158 7.73 -14.15 1.57
N ARG A 159 8.10 -15.38 1.24
CA ARG A 159 8.49 -16.42 2.22
C ARG A 159 9.86 -16.96 1.86
N PRO A 160 10.80 -17.03 2.83
CA PRO A 160 12.17 -17.47 2.56
C PRO A 160 12.29 -18.96 2.18
N ASP A 161 11.28 -19.77 2.53
CA ASP A 161 11.20 -21.21 2.21
C ASP A 161 10.59 -21.48 0.82
N ILE A 162 10.09 -20.43 0.13
CA ILE A 162 9.45 -20.55 -1.18
C ILE A 162 10.26 -19.80 -2.23
N ARG A 163 10.57 -20.49 -3.32
CA ARG A 163 11.28 -19.90 -4.47
C ARG A 163 10.32 -19.08 -5.32
N THR A 164 10.27 -17.78 -5.07
CA THR A 164 9.48 -16.81 -5.82
C THR A 164 10.25 -15.52 -6.03
N SER A 165 9.92 -14.79 -7.10
CA SER A 165 10.37 -13.40 -7.25
C SER A 165 9.31 -12.46 -6.69
N SER A 166 9.73 -11.44 -5.92
CA SER A 166 8.82 -10.55 -5.21
C SER A 166 9.33 -9.11 -5.19
N VAL A 167 8.41 -8.16 -5.21
CA VAL A 167 8.65 -6.75 -4.87
C VAL A 167 7.93 -6.45 -3.57
N CYS A 168 8.67 -6.10 -2.53
CA CYS A 168 8.17 -5.93 -1.17
C CYS A 168 8.52 -4.54 -0.61
N VAL A 169 7.82 -4.16 0.45
CA VAL A 169 8.25 -3.07 1.33
C VAL A 169 9.42 -3.56 2.19
N ASN A 170 10.44 -2.73 2.41
CA ASN A 170 11.46 -3.01 3.42
C ASN A 170 10.88 -2.78 4.82
N ASN A 171 10.16 -3.81 5.30
CA ASN A 171 9.47 -3.78 6.59
C ASN A 171 10.45 -3.64 7.77
N GLU A 172 11.64 -4.25 7.66
CA GLU A 172 12.69 -4.15 8.68
C GLU A 172 13.13 -2.71 8.84
N GLN A 173 13.53 -2.04 7.75
CA GLN A 173 13.93 -0.63 7.79
C GLN A 173 12.83 0.25 8.40
N GLY A 174 11.56 0.04 7.99
CA GLY A 174 10.43 0.82 8.48
C GLY A 174 10.21 0.66 9.98
N ILE A 175 10.15 -0.57 10.48
CA ILE A 175 9.92 -0.85 11.90
C ILE A 175 11.09 -0.41 12.77
N PHE A 176 12.33 -0.64 12.31
CA PHE A 176 13.53 -0.17 13.03
C PHE A 176 13.54 1.35 13.14
N SER A 177 13.16 2.07 12.08
CA SER A 177 13.05 3.53 12.12
C SER A 177 12.03 4.01 13.16
N VAL A 178 10.87 3.35 13.27
CA VAL A 178 9.83 3.67 14.26
C VAL A 178 10.32 3.45 15.68
N VAL A 179 10.89 2.27 15.98
CA VAL A 179 11.34 1.95 17.35
C VAL A 179 12.50 2.85 17.76
N LYS A 180 13.44 3.12 16.84
CA LYS A 180 14.52 4.08 17.06
C LYS A 180 13.99 5.47 17.38
N TYR A 181 13.06 5.97 16.56
CA TYR A 181 12.44 7.28 16.73
C TYR A 181 11.73 7.40 18.09
N LEU A 182 10.91 6.42 18.47
CA LEU A 182 10.24 6.42 19.75
C LEU A 182 11.22 6.39 20.93
N LYS A 183 12.31 5.60 20.83
CA LYS A 183 13.38 5.59 21.80
C LYS A 183 14.06 6.95 21.95
N GLU A 184 14.36 7.62 20.84
CA GLU A 184 14.94 8.97 20.80
C GLU A 184 14.01 10.02 21.41
N LYS A 185 12.70 9.85 21.27
CA LYS A 185 11.66 10.64 21.96
C LYS A 185 11.45 10.27 23.43
N GLY A 186 12.26 9.39 23.99
CA GLY A 186 12.24 9.01 25.40
C GLY A 186 11.31 7.85 25.76
N HIS A 187 10.58 7.27 24.82
CA HIS A 187 9.72 6.11 25.07
C HIS A 187 10.55 4.87 25.41
N ARG A 188 10.12 4.12 26.42
CA ARG A 188 10.74 2.85 26.84
C ARG A 188 9.75 1.69 26.82
N ASP A 189 8.51 1.95 27.19
CA ASP A 189 7.40 1.01 27.18
C ASP A 189 6.62 1.21 25.89
N ILE A 190 6.84 0.34 24.90
CA ILE A 190 6.29 0.44 23.56
C ILE A 190 5.46 -0.80 23.27
N GLY A 191 4.18 -0.63 22.93
CA GLY A 191 3.28 -1.71 22.56
C GLY A 191 3.06 -1.80 21.05
N TYR A 192 2.52 -2.97 20.62
CA TYR A 192 2.23 -3.27 19.24
C TYR A 192 0.77 -3.66 19.05
N VAL A 193 0.08 -3.02 18.11
CA VAL A 193 -1.34 -3.27 17.80
C VAL A 193 -1.44 -3.94 16.43
N TYR A 194 -2.04 -5.15 16.39
CA TYR A 194 -2.12 -5.95 15.18
C TYR A 194 -3.53 -6.50 14.93
N SER A 195 -3.86 -6.77 13.67
CA SER A 195 -5.19 -7.23 13.26
C SER A 195 -5.48 -8.67 13.69
N GLY A 196 -4.47 -9.50 13.68
CA GLY A 196 -4.60 -10.95 13.83
C GLY A 196 -4.82 -11.69 12.50
N TRP A 197 -4.75 -10.98 11.36
CA TRP A 197 -4.54 -11.59 10.07
C TRP A 197 -3.06 -11.94 9.91
N ASP A 198 -2.78 -13.11 9.37
CA ASP A 198 -1.40 -13.59 9.19
C ASP A 198 -0.92 -13.33 7.75
N HIS A 199 -0.99 -12.05 7.31
CA HIS A 199 -0.40 -11.64 6.03
C HIS A 199 1.12 -11.65 6.13
N ASP A 200 1.83 -12.10 5.09
CA ASP A 200 3.28 -12.26 5.08
C ASP A 200 4.02 -10.99 5.52
N SER A 201 3.66 -9.82 4.99
CA SER A 201 4.29 -8.54 5.33
C SER A 201 3.99 -8.09 6.78
N GLN A 202 2.79 -8.37 7.29
CA GLN A 202 2.41 -8.04 8.68
C GLN A 202 3.12 -8.95 9.68
N LEU A 203 3.26 -10.24 9.36
CA LEU A 203 4.07 -11.17 10.15
C LEU A 203 5.55 -10.75 10.18
N GLU A 204 6.08 -10.28 9.07
CA GLU A 204 7.44 -9.76 8.98
C GLU A 204 7.59 -8.50 9.86
N ARG A 205 6.67 -7.52 9.77
CA ARG A 205 6.68 -6.30 10.63
C ARG A 205 6.69 -6.66 12.12
N ARG A 206 5.85 -7.61 12.54
CA ARG A 206 5.78 -8.05 13.93
C ARG A 206 7.09 -8.70 14.38
N ARG A 207 7.72 -9.54 13.55
CA ARG A 207 9.04 -10.10 13.85
C ARG A 207 10.12 -9.03 13.95
N CYS A 208 10.12 -8.06 13.02
CA CYS A 208 11.05 -6.93 13.04
C CYS A 208 10.85 -6.04 14.27
N PHE A 209 9.61 -5.89 14.77
CA PHE A 209 9.33 -5.12 15.98
C PHE A 209 9.98 -5.78 17.22
N HIS A 210 9.81 -7.09 17.40
CA HIS A 210 10.50 -7.86 18.46
C HIS A 210 12.02 -7.71 18.37
N GLN A 211 12.57 -7.80 17.15
CA GLN A 211 14.01 -7.66 16.94
C GLN A 211 14.49 -6.24 17.25
N ALA A 212 13.79 -5.21 16.78
CA ALA A 212 14.15 -3.83 17.01
C ALA A 212 14.15 -3.46 18.51
N LEU A 213 13.13 -3.90 19.28
CA LEU A 213 13.11 -3.68 20.73
C LEU A 213 14.39 -4.22 21.39
N ARG A 214 14.78 -5.46 21.06
CA ARG A 214 15.98 -6.09 21.62
C ARG A 214 17.27 -5.37 21.22
N GLU A 215 17.42 -5.03 19.94
CA GLU A 215 18.62 -4.36 19.45
C GLU A 215 18.79 -2.95 20.02
N PHE A 216 17.68 -2.27 20.26
CA PHE A 216 17.71 -0.96 20.92
C PHE A 216 17.72 -1.04 22.46
N GLY A 217 17.80 -2.23 23.05
CA GLY A 217 17.85 -2.42 24.51
C GLY A 217 16.55 -2.00 25.21
N LEU A 218 15.41 -2.17 24.55
CA LEU A 218 14.08 -1.97 25.11
C LEU A 218 13.48 -3.31 25.53
N GLU A 219 12.61 -3.28 26.53
CA GLU A 219 11.96 -4.48 27.03
C GLU A 219 10.86 -4.93 26.05
N ASP A 220 10.91 -6.22 25.68
CA ASP A 220 9.93 -6.86 24.81
C ASP A 220 8.88 -7.58 25.67
N ARG A 221 7.83 -6.85 26.06
CA ARG A 221 6.77 -7.33 26.96
C ARG A 221 5.63 -7.96 26.19
N ARG A 222 5.31 -9.22 26.45
CA ARG A 222 4.24 -9.97 25.77
C ARG A 222 2.86 -9.35 25.99
N GLU A 223 2.60 -8.77 27.15
CA GLU A 223 1.35 -8.08 27.49
C GLU A 223 1.10 -6.80 26.67
N TYR A 224 2.12 -6.30 25.98
CA TYR A 224 2.02 -5.12 25.12
C TYR A 224 1.73 -5.44 23.65
N TYR A 225 1.38 -6.69 23.33
CA TYR A 225 0.93 -7.09 22.00
C TYR A 225 -0.58 -7.20 21.98
N PHE A 226 -1.22 -6.20 21.42
CA PHE A 226 -2.68 -6.04 21.42
C PHE A 226 -3.28 -6.51 20.12
N LYS A 227 -4.05 -7.61 20.16
CA LYS A 227 -4.81 -8.08 19.02
C LYS A 227 -6.10 -7.27 18.90
N ALA A 228 -6.21 -6.49 17.82
CA ALA A 228 -7.41 -5.71 17.55
C ALA A 228 -8.56 -6.53 16.94
N GLY A 229 -8.31 -7.82 16.67
CA GLY A 229 -9.26 -8.76 16.08
C GLY A 229 -9.38 -8.63 14.56
N PRO A 230 -9.69 -9.74 13.88
CA PRO A 230 -10.26 -9.68 12.55
C PRO A 230 -11.65 -9.07 12.73
N THR A 231 -11.91 -7.95 12.13
CA THR A 231 -13.23 -7.37 12.17
C THR A 231 -13.83 -7.53 10.79
N GLU A 232 -14.89 -8.32 10.71
CA GLU A 232 -15.87 -8.24 9.61
C GLU A 232 -16.42 -6.81 9.55
N ASP A 233 -16.52 -6.18 10.73
CA ASP A 233 -16.76 -4.74 10.85
C ASP A 233 -15.44 -3.99 10.80
N TYR A 234 -15.24 -3.24 9.70
CA TYR A 234 -14.07 -2.37 9.48
C TYR A 234 -13.80 -1.42 10.65
N PHE A 235 -14.82 -1.09 11.43
CA PHE A 235 -14.79 -0.13 12.54
C PHE A 235 -14.84 -0.76 13.94
N GLY A 236 -14.86 -2.09 14.05
CA GLY A 236 -14.88 -2.77 15.35
C GLY A 236 -13.70 -2.37 16.22
N LEU A 237 -13.98 -1.80 17.38
CA LEU A 237 -12.98 -1.33 18.35
C LEU A 237 -12.94 -2.20 19.62
N GLU A 238 -13.98 -2.96 19.85
CA GLU A 238 -14.23 -3.67 21.10
C GLU A 238 -13.11 -4.64 21.50
N PRO A 239 -12.55 -5.47 20.60
CA PRO A 239 -11.48 -6.40 20.99
C PRO A 239 -10.22 -5.67 21.48
N LEU A 240 -9.86 -4.55 20.83
CA LEU A 240 -8.72 -3.75 21.24
C LEU A 240 -9.00 -3.00 22.55
N GLU A 241 -10.23 -2.49 22.71
CA GLU A 241 -10.65 -1.81 23.93
C GLU A 241 -10.58 -2.75 25.13
N GLU A 242 -11.08 -3.97 24.99
CA GLU A 242 -10.99 -4.99 26.04
C GLU A 242 -9.54 -5.38 26.35
N ALA A 243 -8.69 -5.45 25.35
CA ALA A 243 -7.28 -5.78 25.54
C ALA A 243 -6.53 -4.66 26.28
N LEU A 244 -6.76 -3.40 25.91
CA LEU A 244 -6.13 -2.25 26.58
C LEU A 244 -6.63 -2.05 28.01
N LYS A 245 -7.91 -2.37 28.34
CA LYS A 245 -8.44 -2.30 29.72
C LYS A 245 -7.82 -3.33 30.67
N LYS A 246 -7.26 -4.42 30.14
CA LYS A 246 -6.67 -5.51 30.95
C LYS A 246 -5.22 -5.29 31.31
N VAL A 247 -4.53 -4.36 30.65
CA VAL A 247 -3.12 -4.11 30.92
C VAL A 247 -2.98 -3.31 32.23
N GLU A 248 -2.09 -3.75 33.09
CA GLU A 248 -1.88 -3.12 34.40
C GLU A 248 -1.21 -1.74 34.27
N HIS A 249 -0.22 -1.65 33.37
CA HIS A 249 0.48 -0.41 33.08
C HIS A 249 0.40 -0.14 31.58
N MET A 250 -0.23 0.98 31.19
CA MET A 250 -0.36 1.39 29.81
C MET A 250 1.03 1.72 29.22
N PRO A 251 1.39 1.16 28.04
CA PRO A 251 2.63 1.57 27.37
C PRO A 251 2.56 3.06 26.98
N THR A 252 3.71 3.73 26.99
CA THR A 252 3.78 5.16 26.65
C THR A 252 3.66 5.43 25.15
N ALA A 253 3.84 4.40 24.32
CA ALA A 253 3.63 4.46 22.89
C ALA A 253 3.05 3.16 22.34
N LEU A 254 2.24 3.27 21.29
CA LEU A 254 1.70 2.14 20.51
C LEU A 254 2.12 2.24 19.05
N VAL A 255 2.58 1.13 18.50
CA VAL A 255 2.88 0.98 17.07
C VAL A 255 1.79 0.11 16.44
N GLY A 256 1.02 0.66 15.52
CA GLY A 256 0.09 -0.12 14.71
C GLY A 256 0.81 -0.84 13.58
N GLU A 257 0.48 -2.11 13.33
CA GLU A 257 1.06 -2.87 12.22
C GLU A 257 0.81 -2.20 10.86
N ASN A 258 -0.23 -1.37 10.79
CA ASN A 258 -0.55 -0.45 9.70
C ASN A 258 -1.37 0.74 10.23
N ASP A 259 -1.66 1.72 9.38
CA ASP A 259 -2.39 2.93 9.76
C ASP A 259 -3.81 2.64 10.27
N ARG A 260 -4.44 1.57 9.79
CA ARG A 260 -5.77 1.16 10.29
C ARG A 260 -5.71 0.74 11.77
N GLN A 261 -4.71 -0.04 12.14
CA GLN A 261 -4.56 -0.47 13.53
C GLN A 261 -4.13 0.70 14.43
N ALA A 262 -3.30 1.59 13.91
CA ALA A 262 -2.96 2.84 14.60
C ALA A 262 -4.18 3.74 14.80
N TRP A 263 -5.04 3.90 13.78
CA TRP A 263 -6.31 4.62 13.89
C TRP A 263 -7.23 4.00 14.96
N ARG A 264 -7.34 2.66 14.97
CA ARG A 264 -8.11 1.96 16.01
C ARG A 264 -7.55 2.26 17.40
N ALA A 265 -6.23 2.23 17.56
CA ALA A 265 -5.58 2.57 18.81
C ALA A 265 -5.94 4.00 19.26
N VAL A 266 -5.84 5.00 18.36
CA VAL A 266 -6.25 6.39 18.67
C VAL A 266 -7.71 6.45 19.12
N LYS A 267 -8.63 5.77 18.42
CA LYS A 267 -10.06 5.78 18.75
C LYS A 267 -10.37 5.09 20.08
N VAL A 268 -9.71 3.97 20.37
CA VAL A 268 -9.89 3.28 21.64
C VAL A 268 -9.32 4.09 22.79
N LEU A 269 -8.12 4.64 22.66
CA LEU A 269 -7.54 5.52 23.68
C LEU A 269 -8.47 6.70 24.01
N GLN A 270 -9.02 7.36 22.98
CA GLN A 270 -10.01 8.43 23.15
C GLN A 270 -11.27 7.97 23.90
N ARG A 271 -11.80 6.77 23.63
CA ARG A 271 -12.93 6.17 24.36
C ARG A 271 -12.61 5.89 25.84
N LEU A 272 -11.35 5.53 26.12
CA LEU A 272 -10.85 5.31 27.47
C LEU A 272 -10.51 6.61 28.23
N GLY A 273 -10.71 7.77 27.60
CA GLY A 273 -10.41 9.08 28.19
C GLY A 273 -8.93 9.45 28.14
N LEU A 274 -8.11 8.69 27.40
CA LEU A 274 -6.69 8.94 27.21
C LEU A 274 -6.44 9.84 26.01
N LYS A 275 -5.51 10.75 26.12
CA LYS A 275 -5.15 11.70 25.08
C LYS A 275 -3.97 11.19 24.24
N VAL A 276 -4.07 11.34 22.94
CA VAL A 276 -2.97 11.14 21.99
C VAL A 276 -2.52 12.52 21.53
N PRO A 277 -1.23 12.88 21.66
CA PRO A 277 -0.11 12.07 22.16
C PRO A 277 0.19 12.19 23.66
N ASP A 278 -0.59 13.00 24.43
CA ASP A 278 -0.20 13.43 25.80
C ASP A 278 -0.04 12.25 26.78
N ASP A 279 -0.97 11.30 26.76
CA ASP A 279 -0.92 10.11 27.62
C ASP A 279 -0.25 8.93 26.92
N VAL A 280 -0.59 8.70 25.64
CA VAL A 280 -0.05 7.60 24.83
C VAL A 280 0.25 8.10 23.41
N SER A 281 1.48 7.93 22.96
CA SER A 281 1.88 8.19 21.57
C SER A 281 1.43 7.06 20.64
N VAL A 282 1.12 7.37 19.37
CA VAL A 282 0.71 6.37 18.40
C VAL A 282 1.45 6.57 17.08
N VAL A 283 2.00 5.48 16.51
CA VAL A 283 2.65 5.47 15.20
C VAL A 283 2.01 4.43 14.30
N GLY A 284 1.78 4.76 13.04
CA GLY A 284 1.25 3.89 12.01
C GLY A 284 2.29 3.37 11.03
N PHE A 285 1.81 2.63 10.03
CA PHE A 285 2.58 2.14 8.90
C PHE A 285 1.72 2.19 7.63
N ASP A 286 2.27 2.53 6.48
CA ASP A 286 1.76 2.70 5.12
C ASP A 286 1.55 4.16 4.68
N ASN A 287 1.44 5.12 5.60
CA ASN A 287 1.19 6.54 5.34
C ASN A 287 0.00 6.75 4.38
N ARG A 288 -1.15 6.15 4.73
CA ARG A 288 -2.40 6.30 3.97
C ARG A 288 -3.08 7.63 4.28
N SER A 289 -4.04 8.03 3.45
CA SER A 289 -4.79 9.29 3.61
C SER A 289 -5.44 9.45 4.99
N ILE A 290 -5.80 8.36 5.66
CA ILE A 290 -6.32 8.38 7.02
C ILE A 290 -5.40 9.09 8.01
N CYS A 291 -4.08 9.10 7.78
CA CYS A 291 -3.11 9.75 8.65
C CYS A 291 -3.32 11.26 8.78
N THR A 292 -3.92 11.89 7.79
CA THR A 292 -4.22 13.34 7.77
C THR A 292 -5.71 13.65 7.92
N MET A 293 -6.54 12.61 8.06
CA MET A 293 -8.00 12.74 8.25
C MET A 293 -8.43 12.55 9.71
N ILE A 294 -7.51 12.19 10.58
CA ILE A 294 -7.76 11.99 12.02
C ILE A 294 -7.04 13.04 12.85
N GLU A 295 -7.51 13.25 14.07
CA GLU A 295 -6.88 14.12 15.04
C GLU A 295 -6.50 13.33 16.29
N PRO A 296 -5.19 13.44 16.70
CA PRO A 296 -4.10 14.14 16.01
C PRO A 296 -3.72 13.49 14.67
N ASN A 297 -3.09 14.26 13.77
CA ASN A 297 -2.52 13.69 12.53
C ASN A 297 -1.50 12.61 12.88
N LEU A 298 -1.57 11.49 12.19
CA LEU A 298 -0.81 10.29 12.56
C LEU A 298 0.60 10.28 11.95
N THR A 299 1.62 10.19 12.80
CA THR A 299 2.98 9.82 12.43
C THR A 299 2.96 8.40 11.87
N SER A 300 3.55 8.19 10.70
CA SER A 300 3.47 6.90 10.01
C SER A 300 4.66 6.66 9.09
N VAL A 301 4.96 5.38 8.85
CA VAL A 301 5.96 4.96 7.87
C VAL A 301 5.36 5.00 6.47
N LYS A 302 5.94 5.79 5.60
CA LYS A 302 5.59 5.88 4.18
C LYS A 302 6.24 4.75 3.40
N ASN A 303 5.47 4.09 2.57
CA ASN A 303 5.92 3.20 1.52
C ASN A 303 5.60 3.77 0.13
N TYR A 304 6.27 3.26 -0.89
CA TYR A 304 6.19 3.79 -2.25
C TYR A 304 5.35 2.87 -3.15
N ARG A 305 4.03 2.80 -2.90
CA ARG A 305 3.10 1.87 -3.54
C ARG A 305 3.07 1.95 -5.07
N HIS A 306 3.04 3.15 -5.65
CA HIS A 306 3.10 3.31 -7.11
C HIS A 306 4.43 2.78 -7.67
N LEU A 307 5.55 3.08 -6.98
CA LEU A 307 6.85 2.54 -7.37
C LEU A 307 6.87 1.02 -7.27
N MET A 308 6.21 0.43 -6.26
CA MET A 308 6.11 -1.02 -6.12
C MET A 308 5.45 -1.65 -7.37
N GLY A 309 4.37 -1.07 -7.87
CA GLY A 309 3.72 -1.53 -9.10
C GLY A 309 4.63 -1.41 -10.32
N ARG A 310 5.33 -0.29 -10.45
CA ARG A 310 6.31 -0.08 -11.54
C ARG A 310 7.44 -1.11 -11.49
N GLU A 311 8.02 -1.33 -10.32
CA GLU A 311 9.11 -2.30 -10.12
C GLU A 311 8.67 -3.75 -10.41
N CYS A 312 7.40 -4.10 -10.18
CA CYS A 312 6.88 -5.41 -10.57
C CYS A 312 6.97 -5.63 -12.10
N VAL A 313 6.61 -4.62 -12.88
CA VAL A 313 6.70 -4.69 -14.34
C VAL A 313 8.16 -4.76 -14.80
N MET A 314 9.02 -3.90 -14.26
CA MET A 314 10.46 -3.90 -14.58
C MET A 314 11.13 -5.22 -14.21
N LEU A 315 10.77 -5.80 -13.05
CA LEU A 315 11.29 -7.10 -12.63
C LEU A 315 10.82 -8.23 -13.58
N LEU A 316 9.56 -8.22 -14.02
CA LEU A 316 9.07 -9.18 -15.04
C LEU A 316 9.89 -9.11 -16.34
N GLU A 317 10.19 -7.92 -16.83
CA GLU A 317 11.04 -7.75 -18.00
C GLU A 317 12.44 -8.32 -17.79
N ASN A 318 13.03 -8.07 -16.64
CA ASN A 318 14.34 -8.60 -16.27
C ASN A 318 14.32 -10.14 -16.20
N LEU A 319 13.33 -10.74 -15.56
CA LEU A 319 13.17 -12.20 -15.47
C LEU A 319 13.01 -12.83 -16.86
N ARG A 320 12.18 -12.23 -17.71
CA ARG A 320 12.02 -12.67 -19.11
C ARG A 320 13.33 -12.60 -19.89
N ARG A 321 14.11 -11.52 -19.72
CA ARG A 321 15.43 -11.37 -20.33
C ARG A 321 16.41 -12.46 -19.86
N MET A 322 16.43 -12.74 -18.56
CA MET A 322 17.28 -13.78 -17.96
C MET A 322 16.91 -15.17 -18.50
N LYS A 323 15.60 -15.48 -18.59
CA LYS A 323 15.11 -16.74 -19.19
C LYS A 323 15.59 -16.88 -20.64
N LYS A 324 15.52 -15.82 -21.45
CA LYS A 324 16.02 -15.81 -22.84
C LYS A 324 17.54 -16.01 -22.96
N LEU A 325 18.30 -15.59 -21.96
CA LEU A 325 19.75 -15.75 -21.89
C LEU A 325 20.17 -17.13 -21.33
N GLY A 326 19.22 -18.00 -20.99
CA GLY A 326 19.50 -19.32 -20.41
C GLY A 326 20.02 -19.29 -18.98
N ILE A 327 19.82 -18.18 -18.24
CA ILE A 327 20.28 -18.02 -16.85
C ILE A 327 19.45 -18.86 -15.86
N GLY A 328 18.44 -19.56 -16.35
CA GLY A 328 17.52 -20.34 -15.52
C GLY A 328 16.39 -19.48 -14.95
N ASP A 329 15.85 -19.88 -13.80
CA ASP A 329 14.70 -19.24 -13.14
C ASP A 329 15.17 -18.59 -11.81
N PRO A 330 15.74 -17.39 -11.87
CA PRO A 330 16.24 -16.70 -10.69
C PRO A 330 15.08 -16.26 -9.79
N CYS A 331 15.26 -16.41 -8.48
CA CYS A 331 14.35 -15.87 -7.48
C CYS A 331 14.94 -14.57 -6.95
N VAL A 332 14.24 -13.45 -7.16
CA VAL A 332 14.71 -12.11 -6.79
C VAL A 332 13.73 -11.50 -5.81
N LYS A 333 14.18 -11.16 -4.61
CA LYS A 333 13.46 -10.28 -3.69
C LYS A 333 13.96 -8.86 -3.90
N PHE A 334 13.08 -7.97 -4.34
CA PHE A 334 13.35 -6.54 -4.45
C PHE A 334 12.63 -5.81 -3.32
N GLU A 335 13.35 -5.05 -2.51
CA GLU A 335 12.79 -4.31 -1.38
C GLU A 335 12.85 -2.81 -1.63
N LEU A 336 11.69 -2.16 -1.49
CA LEU A 336 11.57 -0.72 -1.59
C LEU A 336 11.83 -0.06 -0.24
N PRO A 337 12.58 1.05 -0.21
CA PRO A 337 12.85 1.78 1.01
C PRO A 337 11.58 2.35 1.64
N THR A 338 11.69 2.69 2.91
CA THR A 338 10.63 3.35 3.68
C THR A 338 11.12 4.66 4.27
N GLU A 339 10.20 5.55 4.62
CA GLU A 339 10.46 6.85 5.20
C GLU A 339 9.51 7.11 6.36
N LEU A 340 10.01 7.50 7.54
CA LEU A 340 9.17 7.93 8.65
C LEU A 340 8.67 9.35 8.40
N VAL A 341 7.36 9.54 8.39
CA VAL A 341 6.70 10.84 8.26
C VAL A 341 6.19 11.25 9.64
N GLU A 342 6.90 12.17 10.29
CA GLU A 342 6.52 12.71 11.59
C GLU A 342 5.30 13.63 11.47
N ARG A 343 4.37 13.54 12.44
CA ARG A 343 3.19 14.39 12.61
C ARG A 343 2.92 14.61 14.11
N ASP A 344 1.66 14.74 14.48
CA ASP A 344 1.25 15.25 15.80
C ASP A 344 0.98 14.13 16.83
N SER A 345 1.04 12.85 16.44
CA SER A 345 0.62 11.72 17.29
C SER A 345 1.70 11.16 18.21
N VAL A 346 2.88 11.81 18.28
CA VAL A 346 3.99 11.37 19.13
C VAL A 346 4.47 12.53 20.00
N ARG A 347 4.48 12.32 21.34
CA ARG A 347 5.02 13.23 22.33
C ARG A 347 6.53 13.00 22.50
N ASP A 348 7.26 14.07 22.70
CA ASP A 348 8.68 14.03 23.07
C ASP A 348 8.82 14.07 24.60
N LEU A 349 9.10 12.90 25.19
CA LEU A 349 9.25 12.73 26.65
C LEU A 349 10.62 13.20 27.17
N THR A 350 11.57 13.54 26.27
CA THR A 350 12.87 14.10 26.68
C THR A 350 12.78 15.58 27.00
N LYS A 351 11.73 16.26 26.54
CA LYS A 351 11.47 17.66 26.86
C LYS A 351 10.72 17.72 28.16
N THR A 352 11.31 18.29 29.20
CA THR A 352 10.64 18.67 30.45
C THR A 352 9.46 19.58 30.08
N ALA A 353 8.27 19.30 30.64
CA ALA A 353 7.18 20.26 30.54
C ALA A 353 7.64 21.57 31.22
N GLU A 354 7.78 22.63 30.43
CA GLU A 354 7.98 23.99 30.93
C GLU A 354 6.71 24.48 31.62
#